data_d8deecadeb73378c6cc5af278dd3019c
#
_entry.id   d8deecadeb73378c6cc5af278dd3019c
#
_cell.length_a   1.000
_cell.length_b   1.000
_cell.length_c   1.000
_cell.angle_alpha   90.00
_cell.angle_beta   90.00
_cell.angle_gamma   90.00
#
_symmetry.space_group_name_H-M   'P 1'
#
loop_
_entity.id
_entity.type
_entity.pdbx_description
1 polymer ?
#
loop_
_entity_poly.entity_id
_entity_poly.type
_entity_poly.pdbx_seq_one_letter_code
_entity_poly.pdbx_strand_id
1 'polypeptide(L)'
;MRIVYFYQYFTTPKGSYGTRVYEFTKQWVNQGHEVIVVTSVYAKSDIKATKFLENQTIDGVQLKIINVKIDNKQSFLKRIYTFLIYSFFSVYYAFTLKCDLVIASSGPITVGIPGLIANIFRRKKFVFEVRDLWPEGPIELGVLNNKTIQKLSYAFEKWCYKRSSLVVALSPGMQQNILDRFPDINVISVTNSANIELFSKPKKRISHPKLKDKKYAIYTGNIGMVNNSELLYKAAIKLQELGRSDINIVLIGDGQLKEDLKKKSEAIENIHFLDLMPKNELVNYVKNAFVSLIPLNNTPMLATSSPNKLFESMAASVPVIQSTFGWIKEMLEETHSGYTVSATDETELVKRLIELADNDKLVSEMGKRGFEYAKVNFDKDVLAEKMLEGIVNAYKE
;
A
#
# COMPACT_ATOMS: atom_id res chain seq x y z
N MET A 1 6.31 -18.04 -19.36
CA MET A 1 7.60 -17.38 -19.00
C MET A 1 8.00 -17.76 -17.58
N ARG A 2 9.30 -17.75 -17.32
CA ARG A 2 9.84 -17.85 -15.96
C ARG A 2 10.23 -16.46 -15.46
N ILE A 3 9.53 -15.97 -14.45
CA ILE A 3 9.67 -14.63 -13.88
C ILE A 3 10.33 -14.72 -12.51
N VAL A 4 11.41 -13.98 -12.28
CA VAL A 4 12.01 -13.80 -10.95
C VAL A 4 11.64 -12.43 -10.43
N TYR A 5 10.97 -12.37 -9.27
CA TYR A 5 10.44 -11.16 -8.67
C TYR A 5 11.17 -10.86 -7.36
N PHE A 6 11.99 -9.83 -7.33
CA PHE A 6 12.66 -9.36 -6.11
C PHE A 6 11.72 -8.43 -5.35
N TYR A 7 11.19 -8.89 -4.23
CA TYR A 7 10.28 -8.15 -3.37
C TYR A 7 10.44 -8.53 -1.90
N GLN A 8 10.83 -7.59 -1.07
CA GLN A 8 11.26 -7.87 0.30
C GLN A 8 10.11 -8.14 1.30
N TYR A 9 8.89 -7.71 1.02
CA TYR A 9 7.76 -7.67 1.96
C TYR A 9 6.62 -8.63 1.59
N PHE A 10 6.94 -9.78 1.01
CA PHE A 10 5.92 -10.75 0.58
C PHE A 10 5.07 -11.22 1.76
N THR A 11 3.74 -11.29 1.57
CA THR A 11 2.77 -11.79 2.55
C THR A 11 1.54 -12.33 1.82
N THR A 12 0.84 -13.29 2.45
CA THR A 12 -0.46 -13.77 1.99
C THR A 12 -1.60 -13.07 2.75
N PRO A 13 -2.88 -13.33 2.43
CA PRO A 13 -4.03 -12.79 3.18
C PRO A 13 -4.10 -13.22 4.67
N LYS A 14 -3.24 -14.14 5.11
CA LYS A 14 -3.09 -14.52 6.52
C LYS A 14 -2.24 -13.52 7.33
N GLY A 15 -1.45 -12.69 6.64
CA GLY A 15 -0.70 -11.61 7.26
C GLY A 15 -1.50 -10.32 7.37
N SER A 16 -0.84 -9.27 7.91
CA SER A 16 -1.44 -7.95 8.19
C SER A 16 -0.86 -6.85 7.30
N TYR A 17 -0.48 -7.19 6.05
CA TYR A 17 0.13 -6.25 5.10
C TYR A 17 -0.51 -6.37 3.71
N GLY A 18 -0.10 -5.49 2.78
CA GLY A 18 -0.60 -5.50 1.40
C GLY A 18 -0.23 -6.78 0.64
N THR A 19 -1.20 -7.44 0.03
CA THR A 19 -1.07 -8.75 -0.62
C THR A 19 -0.82 -8.67 -2.13
N ARG A 20 -0.59 -7.48 -2.70
CA ARG A 20 -0.46 -7.24 -4.14
C ARG A 20 0.45 -8.26 -4.85
N VAL A 21 1.69 -8.45 -4.37
CA VAL A 21 2.63 -9.36 -5.04
C VAL A 21 2.14 -10.81 -4.97
N TYR A 22 1.55 -11.22 -3.84
CA TYR A 22 0.93 -12.54 -3.73
C TYR A 22 -0.23 -12.73 -4.72
N GLU A 23 -1.18 -11.79 -4.75
CA GLU A 23 -2.36 -11.88 -5.63
C GLU A 23 -1.95 -11.93 -7.11
N PHE A 24 -1.04 -11.04 -7.52
CA PHE A 24 -0.57 -10.97 -8.91
C PHE A 24 0.22 -12.22 -9.31
N THR A 25 1.19 -12.63 -8.50
CA THR A 25 2.02 -13.79 -8.82
C THR A 25 1.24 -15.10 -8.82
N LYS A 26 0.26 -15.25 -7.93
CA LYS A 26 -0.66 -16.38 -7.92
C LYS A 26 -1.47 -16.44 -9.22
N GLN A 27 -2.01 -15.32 -9.68
CA GLN A 27 -2.76 -15.27 -10.94
C GLN A 27 -1.86 -15.62 -12.14
N TRP A 28 -0.64 -15.11 -12.19
CA TRP A 28 0.30 -15.44 -13.26
C TRP A 28 0.68 -16.93 -13.27
N VAL A 29 0.81 -17.54 -12.09
CA VAL A 29 0.99 -19.01 -11.99
C VAL A 29 -0.22 -19.76 -12.55
N ASN A 30 -1.44 -19.32 -12.24
CA ASN A 30 -2.67 -19.93 -12.77
C ASN A 30 -2.78 -19.80 -14.31
N GLN A 31 -2.13 -18.79 -14.89
CA GLN A 31 -2.02 -18.59 -16.34
C GLN A 31 -0.84 -19.36 -16.98
N GLY A 32 -0.18 -20.23 -16.22
CA GLY A 32 0.91 -21.10 -16.72
C GLY A 32 2.30 -20.46 -16.72
N HIS A 33 2.52 -19.35 -16.00
CA HIS A 33 3.84 -18.78 -15.79
C HIS A 33 4.53 -19.43 -14.58
N GLU A 34 5.85 -19.62 -14.64
CA GLU A 34 6.65 -20.00 -13.47
C GLU A 34 7.12 -18.73 -12.78
N VAL A 35 6.72 -18.55 -11.51
CA VAL A 35 7.05 -17.33 -10.75
C VAL A 35 7.85 -17.69 -9.51
N ILE A 36 9.02 -17.06 -9.37
CA ILE A 36 9.90 -17.18 -8.22
C ILE A 36 9.99 -15.82 -7.54
N VAL A 37 9.55 -15.71 -6.30
CA VAL A 37 9.67 -14.47 -5.50
C VAL A 37 10.85 -14.61 -4.55
N VAL A 38 11.82 -13.70 -4.65
CA VAL A 38 12.91 -13.56 -3.68
C VAL A 38 12.48 -12.57 -2.63
N THR A 39 12.34 -13.03 -1.39
CA THR A 39 11.75 -12.24 -0.29
C THR A 39 12.52 -12.36 1.02
N SER A 40 12.10 -11.61 2.03
CA SER A 40 12.61 -11.73 3.41
C SER A 40 11.47 -11.98 4.41
N VAL A 41 11.81 -12.10 5.69
CA VAL A 41 10.84 -12.25 6.78
C VAL A 41 10.42 -10.88 7.30
N TYR A 42 9.20 -10.48 7.02
CA TYR A 42 8.64 -9.21 7.48
C TYR A 42 7.73 -9.41 8.71
N ALA A 43 7.83 -8.53 9.70
CA ALA A 43 7.10 -8.66 10.98
C ALA A 43 5.57 -8.73 10.82
N LYS A 44 5.01 -8.10 9.77
CA LYS A 44 3.57 -8.11 9.47
C LYS A 44 3.18 -9.21 8.46
N SER A 45 4.14 -10.03 8.02
CA SER A 45 3.91 -11.17 7.13
C SER A 45 3.63 -12.44 7.92
N ASP A 46 2.86 -13.34 7.31
CA ASP A 46 2.68 -14.72 7.76
C ASP A 46 3.85 -15.64 7.34
N ILE A 47 4.76 -15.15 6.49
CA ILE A 47 5.93 -15.91 6.03
C ILE A 47 6.97 -16.00 7.15
N LYS A 48 7.37 -17.23 7.45
CA LYS A 48 8.41 -17.55 8.43
C LYS A 48 9.46 -18.44 7.80
N ALA A 49 10.70 -18.37 8.30
CA ALA A 49 11.78 -19.23 7.87
C ALA A 49 12.60 -19.68 9.09
N THR A 50 13.08 -20.93 9.05
CA THR A 50 13.93 -21.53 10.07
C THR A 50 15.40 -21.51 9.67
N LYS A 51 15.70 -21.64 8.36
CA LYS A 51 17.04 -21.56 7.78
C LYS A 51 17.32 -20.15 7.26
N PHE A 52 18.59 -19.79 7.16
CA PHE A 52 18.98 -18.47 6.63
C PHE A 52 18.54 -18.26 5.18
N LEU A 53 18.71 -19.27 4.33
CA LEU A 53 18.14 -19.34 2.98
C LEU A 53 17.17 -20.53 2.96
N GLU A 54 15.92 -20.27 2.68
CA GLU A 54 14.86 -21.27 2.69
C GLU A 54 14.00 -21.20 1.44
N ASN A 55 13.54 -22.35 0.95
CA ASN A 55 12.62 -22.43 -0.17
C ASN A 55 11.26 -22.88 0.34
N GLN A 56 10.21 -22.18 -0.09
CA GLN A 56 8.82 -22.58 0.16
C GLN A 56 8.02 -22.44 -1.12
N THR A 57 6.86 -23.06 -1.18
CA THR A 57 5.90 -22.88 -2.28
C THR A 57 4.54 -22.61 -1.68
N ILE A 58 3.89 -21.53 -2.12
CA ILE A 58 2.58 -21.11 -1.65
C ILE A 58 1.71 -20.85 -2.88
N ASP A 59 0.61 -21.57 -3.01
CA ASP A 59 -0.33 -21.47 -4.15
C ASP A 59 0.38 -21.49 -5.51
N GLY A 60 1.40 -22.34 -5.67
CA GLY A 60 2.21 -22.48 -6.88
C GLY A 60 3.32 -21.44 -7.06
N VAL A 61 3.34 -20.38 -6.26
CA VAL A 61 4.42 -19.38 -6.26
C VAL A 61 5.62 -19.92 -5.47
N GLN A 62 6.79 -19.97 -6.11
CA GLN A 62 8.02 -20.38 -5.46
C GLN A 62 8.64 -19.22 -4.69
N LEU A 63 8.92 -19.39 -3.40
CA LEU A 63 9.57 -18.40 -2.56
C LEU A 63 11.03 -18.79 -2.30
N LYS A 64 11.95 -17.85 -2.50
CA LYS A 64 13.34 -17.88 -2.04
C LYS A 64 13.44 -16.90 -0.88
N ILE A 65 13.44 -17.40 0.34
CA ILE A 65 13.37 -16.59 1.55
C ILE A 65 14.77 -16.38 2.09
N ILE A 66 15.16 -15.12 2.20
CA ILE A 66 16.36 -14.67 2.91
C ILE A 66 15.90 -14.31 4.33
N ASN A 67 16.26 -15.12 5.33
CA ASN A 67 15.77 -14.97 6.71
C ASN A 67 16.42 -13.79 7.42
N VAL A 68 16.14 -12.61 6.90
CA VAL A 68 16.49 -11.33 7.51
C VAL A 68 15.20 -10.67 7.98
N LYS A 69 15.05 -10.50 9.29
CA LYS A 69 13.83 -9.94 9.87
C LYS A 69 13.78 -8.44 9.66
N ILE A 70 12.67 -7.97 9.08
CA ILE A 70 12.36 -6.56 8.89
C ILE A 70 11.17 -6.19 9.76
N ASP A 71 11.31 -5.09 10.49
CA ASP A 71 10.24 -4.51 11.29
C ASP A 71 10.29 -2.97 11.17
N ASN A 72 9.14 -2.35 11.01
CA ASN A 72 9.04 -0.88 10.97
C ASN A 72 9.40 -0.20 12.29
N LYS A 73 9.42 -0.96 13.41
CA LYS A 73 9.85 -0.48 14.73
C LYS A 73 11.37 -0.52 14.92
N GLN A 74 12.12 -1.10 13.98
CA GLN A 74 13.59 -1.13 14.04
C GLN A 74 14.18 0.26 13.85
N SER A 75 15.37 0.47 14.50
CA SER A 75 16.16 1.68 14.28
C SER A 75 16.61 1.82 12.82
N PHE A 76 16.84 3.04 12.37
CA PHE A 76 17.22 3.36 10.99
C PHE A 76 18.47 2.57 10.54
N LEU A 77 19.52 2.51 11.36
CA LEU A 77 20.76 1.77 11.02
C LEU A 77 20.50 0.27 10.86
N LYS A 78 19.65 -0.31 11.72
CA LYS A 78 19.30 -1.74 11.62
C LYS A 78 18.49 -2.02 10.34
N ARG A 79 17.62 -1.11 9.91
CA ARG A 79 16.89 -1.22 8.65
C ARG A 79 17.83 -1.15 7.45
N ILE A 80 18.79 -0.22 7.43
CA ILE A 80 19.81 -0.16 6.37
C ILE A 80 20.58 -1.47 6.29
N TYR A 81 21.05 -1.99 7.44
CA TYR A 81 21.75 -3.28 7.49
C TYR A 81 20.91 -4.43 6.91
N THR A 82 19.63 -4.53 7.28
CA THR A 82 18.75 -5.56 6.73
C THR A 82 18.55 -5.41 5.22
N PHE A 83 18.46 -4.17 4.71
CA PHE A 83 18.35 -3.90 3.27
C PHE A 83 19.62 -4.30 2.50
N LEU A 84 20.79 -4.03 3.07
CA LEU A 84 22.08 -4.41 2.46
C LEU A 84 22.25 -5.92 2.39
N ILE A 85 21.93 -6.65 3.49
CA ILE A 85 21.99 -8.12 3.49
C ILE A 85 21.02 -8.70 2.47
N TYR A 86 19.76 -8.24 2.47
CA TYR A 86 18.79 -8.69 1.50
C TYR A 86 19.28 -8.45 0.08
N SER A 87 19.79 -7.26 -0.23
CA SER A 87 20.30 -6.91 -1.56
C SER A 87 21.49 -7.77 -1.96
N PHE A 88 22.42 -8.05 -1.04
CA PHE A 88 23.58 -8.90 -1.29
C PHE A 88 23.17 -10.33 -1.68
N PHE A 89 22.32 -10.97 -0.90
CA PHE A 89 21.84 -12.32 -1.23
C PHE A 89 20.88 -12.35 -2.43
N SER A 90 20.16 -11.26 -2.67
CA SER A 90 19.36 -11.12 -3.89
C SER A 90 20.23 -11.07 -5.15
N VAL A 91 21.43 -10.49 -5.08
CA VAL A 91 22.42 -10.54 -6.17
C VAL A 91 22.86 -11.98 -6.46
N TYR A 92 23.11 -12.81 -5.43
CA TYR A 92 23.36 -14.23 -5.62
C TYR A 92 22.23 -14.92 -6.41
N TYR A 93 20.97 -14.67 -6.05
CA TYR A 93 19.82 -15.19 -6.79
C TYR A 93 19.69 -14.60 -8.20
N ALA A 94 20.05 -13.34 -8.39
CA ALA A 94 20.09 -12.72 -9.73
C ALA A 94 21.08 -13.41 -10.67
N PHE A 95 22.20 -13.96 -10.16
CA PHE A 95 23.16 -14.74 -10.94
C PHE A 95 22.74 -16.20 -11.15
N THR A 96 22.12 -16.84 -10.17
CA THR A 96 21.94 -18.30 -10.14
C THR A 96 20.58 -18.78 -10.64
N LEU A 97 19.51 -18.00 -10.45
CA LEU A 97 18.17 -18.42 -10.87
C LEU A 97 18.01 -18.32 -12.39
N LYS A 98 17.51 -19.39 -12.99
CA LYS A 98 17.09 -19.37 -14.41
C LYS A 98 15.82 -18.53 -14.52
N CYS A 99 15.79 -17.57 -15.44
CA CYS A 99 14.62 -16.73 -15.71
C CYS A 99 14.65 -16.19 -17.14
N ASP A 100 13.51 -15.81 -17.63
CA ASP A 100 13.34 -15.07 -18.88
C ASP A 100 13.44 -13.56 -18.59
N LEU A 101 12.84 -13.13 -17.48
CA LEU A 101 12.69 -11.74 -17.08
C LEU A 101 12.83 -11.60 -15.56
N VAL A 102 13.30 -10.44 -15.10
CA VAL A 102 13.38 -10.06 -13.69
C VAL A 102 12.52 -8.85 -13.40
N ILE A 103 11.82 -8.86 -12.28
CA ILE A 103 11.08 -7.73 -11.73
C ILE A 103 11.76 -7.34 -10.42
N ALA A 104 12.02 -6.05 -10.20
CA ALA A 104 12.46 -5.52 -8.91
C ALA A 104 11.46 -4.49 -8.42
N SER A 105 10.84 -4.76 -7.28
CA SER A 105 9.81 -3.90 -6.67
C SER A 105 10.41 -3.08 -5.53
N SER A 106 10.49 -1.76 -5.74
CA SER A 106 11.10 -0.86 -4.79
C SER A 106 10.27 -0.76 -3.50
N GLY A 107 10.79 -1.29 -2.41
CA GLY A 107 10.44 -0.85 -1.06
C GLY A 107 11.58 0.04 -0.58
N PRO A 108 12.79 -0.50 -0.33
CA PRO A 108 14.00 0.29 -0.50
C PRO A 108 14.44 0.28 -1.97
N ILE A 109 14.95 1.39 -2.46
CA ILE A 109 15.45 1.51 -3.85
C ILE A 109 16.56 0.47 -4.17
N THR A 110 17.28 0.00 -3.15
CA THR A 110 18.35 -1.00 -3.27
C THR A 110 17.89 -2.34 -3.86
N VAL A 111 16.58 -2.62 -3.87
CA VAL A 111 16.01 -3.80 -4.57
C VAL A 111 16.24 -3.71 -6.09
N GLY A 112 16.50 -2.53 -6.64
CA GLY A 112 16.92 -2.35 -8.02
C GLY A 112 18.29 -3.00 -8.35
N ILE A 113 19.17 -3.21 -7.36
CA ILE A 113 20.51 -3.78 -7.56
C ILE A 113 20.47 -5.17 -8.22
N PRO A 114 19.74 -6.18 -7.68
CA PRO A 114 19.66 -7.49 -8.33
C PRO A 114 19.03 -7.43 -9.74
N GLY A 115 18.07 -6.53 -9.97
CA GLY A 115 17.49 -6.30 -11.30
C GLY A 115 18.51 -5.78 -12.30
N LEU A 116 19.29 -4.75 -11.94
CA LEU A 116 20.38 -4.21 -12.74
C LEU A 116 21.48 -5.26 -13.01
N ILE A 117 21.85 -6.04 -12.00
CA ILE A 117 22.86 -7.11 -12.14
C ILE A 117 22.38 -8.17 -13.14
N ALA A 118 21.14 -8.62 -13.04
CA ALA A 118 20.57 -9.59 -13.98
C ALA A 118 20.53 -9.01 -15.42
N ASN A 119 20.19 -7.73 -15.56
CA ASN A 119 20.14 -7.05 -16.85
C ASN A 119 21.53 -6.92 -17.46
N ILE A 120 22.52 -6.40 -16.73
CA ILE A 120 23.86 -6.07 -17.24
C ILE A 120 24.66 -7.36 -17.53
N PHE A 121 24.74 -8.26 -16.58
CA PHE A 121 25.63 -9.43 -16.66
C PHE A 121 24.99 -10.65 -17.31
N ARG A 122 23.67 -10.78 -17.26
CA ARG A 122 22.95 -11.93 -17.83
C ARG A 122 22.04 -11.56 -18.99
N ARG A 123 22.01 -10.28 -19.38
CA ARG A 123 21.17 -9.74 -20.47
C ARG A 123 19.70 -10.09 -20.33
N LYS A 124 19.20 -10.13 -19.07
CA LYS A 124 17.78 -10.39 -18.79
C LYS A 124 16.97 -9.11 -18.95
N LYS A 125 15.76 -9.22 -19.52
CA LYS A 125 14.81 -8.11 -19.49
C LYS A 125 14.52 -7.74 -18.04
N PHE A 126 14.49 -6.45 -17.77
CA PHE A 126 14.34 -5.91 -16.42
C PHE A 126 13.11 -5.01 -16.35
N VAL A 127 12.21 -5.30 -15.42
CA VAL A 127 11.05 -4.47 -15.07
C VAL A 127 11.28 -3.88 -13.69
N PHE A 128 11.14 -2.56 -13.57
CA PHE A 128 11.28 -1.88 -12.29
C PHE A 128 9.93 -1.37 -11.80
N GLU A 129 9.42 -1.95 -10.71
CA GLU A 129 8.19 -1.51 -10.08
C GLU A 129 8.48 -0.46 -9.01
N VAL A 130 7.92 0.73 -9.18
CA VAL A 130 8.09 1.91 -8.30
C VAL A 130 6.92 1.95 -7.33
N ARG A 131 7.18 1.57 -6.07
CA ARG A 131 6.16 1.57 -5.02
C ARG A 131 6.08 2.90 -4.27
N ASP A 132 7.21 3.56 -4.15
CA ASP A 132 7.38 4.89 -3.58
C ASP A 132 8.38 5.66 -4.42
N LEU A 133 8.21 6.96 -4.59
CA LEU A 133 9.18 7.81 -5.26
C LEU A 133 10.42 7.98 -4.37
N TRP A 134 11.51 7.37 -4.78
CA TRP A 134 12.82 7.49 -4.19
C TRP A 134 13.70 8.37 -5.09
N PRO A 135 14.53 9.26 -4.52
CA PRO A 135 14.72 9.53 -3.08
C PRO A 135 13.76 10.59 -2.49
N GLU A 136 12.76 11.08 -3.24
CA GLU A 136 11.87 12.17 -2.81
C GLU A 136 11.24 11.90 -1.45
N GLY A 137 10.68 10.70 -1.23
CA GLY A 137 10.02 10.35 0.01
C GLY A 137 10.91 10.53 1.26
N PRO A 138 12.08 9.90 1.34
CA PRO A 138 13.04 10.12 2.44
C PRO A 138 13.55 11.55 2.57
N ILE A 139 13.66 12.31 1.49
CA ILE A 139 14.06 13.73 1.52
C ILE A 139 12.95 14.56 2.15
N GLU A 140 11.72 14.41 1.69
CA GLU A 140 10.55 15.13 2.18
C GLU A 140 10.28 14.85 3.67
N LEU A 141 10.52 13.60 4.09
CA LEU A 141 10.42 13.20 5.51
C LEU A 141 11.62 13.64 6.38
N GLY A 142 12.60 14.35 5.81
CA GLY A 142 13.79 14.79 6.54
C GLY A 142 14.73 13.66 6.98
N VAL A 143 14.56 12.45 6.45
CA VAL A 143 15.41 11.29 6.77
C VAL A 143 16.70 11.27 5.97
N LEU A 144 16.68 11.82 4.75
CA LEU A 144 17.80 11.88 3.84
C LEU A 144 18.24 13.34 3.60
N ASN A 145 19.07 13.87 4.51
CA ASN A 145 19.48 15.29 4.50
C ASN A 145 20.83 15.53 3.79
N ASN A 146 21.65 14.49 3.62
CA ASN A 146 22.98 14.62 2.98
C ASN A 146 22.85 14.79 1.46
N LYS A 147 23.23 15.95 0.93
CA LYS A 147 23.12 16.30 -0.49
C LYS A 147 23.88 15.36 -1.43
N THR A 148 25.01 14.82 -1.00
CA THR A 148 25.79 13.87 -1.80
C THR A 148 25.05 12.55 -1.93
N ILE A 149 24.47 12.04 -0.83
CA ILE A 149 23.67 10.82 -0.85
C ILE A 149 22.38 11.03 -1.65
N GLN A 150 21.75 12.18 -1.56
CA GLN A 150 20.60 12.54 -2.41
C GLN A 150 20.98 12.43 -3.90
N LYS A 151 22.09 13.08 -4.31
CA LYS A 151 22.56 13.05 -5.69
C LYS A 151 22.88 11.64 -6.18
N LEU A 152 23.52 10.82 -5.35
CA LEU A 152 23.80 9.41 -5.68
C LEU A 152 22.50 8.58 -5.79
N SER A 153 21.53 8.84 -4.92
CA SER A 153 20.23 8.16 -4.95
C SER A 153 19.42 8.51 -6.21
N TYR A 154 19.41 9.78 -6.63
CA TYR A 154 18.81 10.19 -7.92
C TYR A 154 19.53 9.59 -9.13
N ALA A 155 20.86 9.52 -9.09
CA ALA A 155 21.62 8.87 -10.15
C ALA A 155 21.29 7.37 -10.24
N PHE A 156 21.15 6.70 -9.11
CA PHE A 156 20.79 5.29 -9.05
C PHE A 156 19.34 5.04 -9.51
N GLU A 157 18.39 5.86 -9.08
CA GLU A 157 17.01 5.84 -9.56
C GLU A 157 16.95 5.97 -11.09
N LYS A 158 17.59 7.01 -11.64
CA LYS A 158 17.71 7.24 -13.08
C LYS A 158 18.29 6.02 -13.79
N TRP A 159 19.28 5.37 -13.19
CA TRP A 159 19.90 4.18 -13.77
C TRP A 159 18.92 2.99 -13.80
N CYS A 160 18.17 2.76 -12.73
CA CYS A 160 17.11 1.76 -12.71
C CYS A 160 16.09 2.02 -13.81
N TYR A 161 15.58 3.25 -13.94
CA TYR A 161 14.59 3.60 -14.96
C TYR A 161 15.12 3.40 -16.38
N LYS A 162 16.32 3.91 -16.69
CA LYS A 162 16.90 3.84 -18.04
C LYS A 162 17.29 2.41 -18.47
N ARG A 163 17.53 1.51 -17.51
CA ARG A 163 17.87 0.11 -17.80
C ARG A 163 16.65 -0.81 -17.83
N SER A 164 15.53 -0.34 -17.34
CA SER A 164 14.29 -1.09 -17.39
C SER A 164 13.70 -1.11 -18.80
N SER A 165 13.24 -2.28 -19.24
CA SER A 165 12.39 -2.39 -20.43
C SER A 165 10.99 -1.86 -20.17
N LEU A 166 10.56 -1.87 -18.90
CA LEU A 166 9.29 -1.32 -18.42
C LEU A 166 9.45 -0.80 -17.00
N VAL A 167 8.92 0.37 -16.72
CA VAL A 167 8.70 0.88 -15.36
C VAL A 167 7.22 0.73 -15.03
N VAL A 168 6.91 0.17 -13.85
CA VAL A 168 5.54 0.06 -13.35
C VAL A 168 5.38 1.02 -12.19
N ALA A 169 4.65 2.09 -12.37
CA ALA A 169 4.34 3.08 -11.33
C ALA A 169 3.10 2.66 -10.54
N LEU A 170 3.10 2.86 -9.23
CA LEU A 170 2.00 2.42 -8.36
C LEU A 170 0.77 3.36 -8.39
N SER A 171 0.83 4.44 -9.14
CA SER A 171 -0.29 5.37 -9.33
C SER A 171 -0.15 6.18 -10.62
N PRO A 172 -1.25 6.76 -11.13
CA PRO A 172 -1.19 7.73 -12.21
C PRO A 172 -0.31 8.93 -11.87
N GLY A 173 -0.36 9.42 -10.63
CA GLY A 173 0.49 10.53 -10.18
C GLY A 173 1.98 10.19 -10.17
N MET A 174 2.36 8.95 -9.77
CA MET A 174 3.75 8.49 -9.89
C MET A 174 4.17 8.34 -11.36
N GLN A 175 3.30 7.80 -12.20
CA GLN A 175 3.57 7.70 -13.65
C GLN A 175 3.86 9.07 -14.24
N GLN A 176 3.01 10.07 -13.95
CA GLN A 176 3.21 11.43 -14.45
C GLN A 176 4.52 12.04 -13.94
N ASN A 177 4.82 11.92 -12.64
CA ASN A 177 6.10 12.40 -12.07
C ASN A 177 7.33 11.79 -12.77
N ILE A 178 7.26 10.48 -13.10
CA ILE A 178 8.36 9.81 -13.80
C ILE A 178 8.47 10.33 -15.24
N LEU A 179 7.36 10.46 -15.96
CA LEU A 179 7.34 10.95 -17.35
C LEU A 179 7.78 12.41 -17.46
N ASP A 180 7.42 13.28 -16.53
CA ASP A 180 7.86 14.68 -16.49
C ASP A 180 9.39 14.79 -16.37
N ARG A 181 10.02 13.86 -15.66
CA ARG A 181 11.48 13.81 -15.46
C ARG A 181 12.20 12.99 -16.52
N PHE A 182 11.54 12.03 -17.10
CA PHE A 182 12.09 11.05 -18.05
C PHE A 182 11.06 10.69 -19.14
N PRO A 183 10.83 11.59 -20.13
CA PRO A 183 9.73 11.42 -21.09
C PRO A 183 9.90 10.21 -22.04
N ASP A 184 11.13 9.71 -22.21
CA ASP A 184 11.43 8.61 -23.14
C ASP A 184 11.32 7.21 -22.49
N ILE A 185 10.91 7.13 -21.22
CA ILE A 185 10.84 5.84 -20.52
C ILE A 185 9.47 5.20 -20.73
N ASN A 186 9.47 3.90 -21.04
CA ASN A 186 8.24 3.12 -21.09
C ASN A 186 7.68 2.93 -19.67
N VAL A 187 6.59 3.62 -19.33
CA VAL A 187 5.98 3.63 -18.00
C VAL A 187 4.50 3.30 -18.09
N ILE A 188 4.03 2.35 -17.30
CA ILE A 188 2.61 2.09 -17.07
C ILE A 188 2.23 2.34 -15.62
N SER A 189 0.99 2.74 -15.37
CA SER A 189 0.43 2.82 -14.02
C SER A 189 -0.37 1.57 -13.70
N VAL A 190 0.01 0.88 -12.62
CA VAL A 190 -0.74 -0.24 -12.04
C VAL A 190 -0.84 -0.03 -10.54
N THR A 191 -1.97 0.46 -10.06
CA THR A 191 -2.19 0.83 -8.65
C THR A 191 -2.14 -0.38 -7.72
N ASN A 192 -2.13 -0.15 -6.42
CA ASN A 192 -2.51 -1.20 -5.49
C ASN A 192 -3.95 -1.65 -5.79
N SER A 193 -4.29 -2.85 -5.37
CA SER A 193 -5.54 -3.52 -5.73
C SER A 193 -6.37 -3.90 -4.52
N ALA A 194 -7.64 -4.17 -4.75
CA ALA A 194 -8.51 -4.84 -3.79
C ALA A 194 -8.89 -6.24 -4.28
N ASN A 195 -9.11 -7.14 -3.36
CA ASN A 195 -9.75 -8.42 -3.64
C ASN A 195 -11.27 -8.22 -3.61
N ILE A 196 -11.87 -7.90 -4.76
CA ILE A 196 -13.31 -7.61 -4.88
C ILE A 196 -14.14 -8.78 -4.37
N GLU A 197 -13.77 -10.02 -4.65
CA GLU A 197 -14.46 -11.22 -4.17
C GLU A 197 -14.51 -11.26 -2.64
N LEU A 198 -13.40 -10.97 -1.96
CA LEU A 198 -13.32 -10.95 -0.50
C LEU A 198 -14.21 -9.84 0.10
N PHE A 199 -14.12 -8.64 -0.48
CA PHE A 199 -14.84 -7.46 0.03
C PHE A 199 -16.32 -7.43 -0.37
N SER A 200 -16.76 -8.15 -1.41
CA SER A 200 -18.18 -8.25 -1.80
C SER A 200 -18.97 -9.28 -1.00
N LYS A 201 -18.31 -10.17 -0.23
CA LYS A 201 -19.02 -11.15 0.63
C LYS A 201 -20.00 -10.45 1.57
N PRO A 202 -21.10 -11.08 1.98
CA PRO A 202 -22.05 -10.50 2.94
C PRO A 202 -21.34 -10.03 4.21
N LYS A 203 -21.70 -8.84 4.69
CA LYS A 203 -21.12 -8.35 5.95
C LYS A 203 -21.56 -9.20 7.14
N LYS A 204 -20.62 -9.50 8.03
CA LYS A 204 -20.91 -10.16 9.29
C LYS A 204 -21.03 -9.10 10.38
N ARG A 205 -21.94 -9.32 11.33
CA ARG A 205 -22.08 -8.44 12.50
C ARG A 205 -20.79 -8.47 13.33
N ILE A 206 -20.35 -7.30 13.77
CA ILE A 206 -19.18 -7.18 14.64
C ILE A 206 -19.60 -7.48 16.06
N SER A 207 -18.85 -8.37 16.71
CA SER A 207 -19.07 -8.75 18.10
C SER A 207 -18.25 -7.94 19.10
N HIS A 208 -17.42 -6.97 18.62
CA HIS A 208 -16.54 -6.18 19.48
C HIS A 208 -17.37 -5.33 20.47
N PRO A 209 -17.19 -5.46 21.81
CA PRO A 209 -18.06 -4.85 22.81
C PRO A 209 -18.21 -3.33 22.67
N LYS A 210 -17.13 -2.64 22.29
CA LYS A 210 -17.12 -1.17 22.14
C LYS A 210 -17.75 -0.66 20.84
N LEU A 211 -18.03 -1.56 19.87
CA LEU A 211 -18.52 -1.18 18.54
C LEU A 211 -19.86 -1.80 18.18
N LYS A 212 -20.35 -2.69 19.03
CA LYS A 212 -21.64 -3.33 18.83
C LYS A 212 -22.74 -2.28 18.71
N ASP A 213 -23.46 -2.31 17.60
CA ASP A 213 -24.58 -1.42 17.30
C ASP A 213 -24.23 0.09 17.24
N LYS A 214 -22.93 0.43 17.15
CA LYS A 214 -22.46 1.82 17.00
C LYS A 214 -22.22 2.17 15.54
N LYS A 215 -22.55 3.42 15.18
CA LYS A 215 -22.16 4.03 13.91
C LYS A 215 -20.71 4.50 14.01
N TYR A 216 -19.85 4.12 13.08
CA TYR A 216 -18.44 4.50 13.15
C TYR A 216 -17.79 4.77 11.78
N ALA A 217 -16.89 5.75 11.76
CA ALA A 217 -15.90 5.97 10.71
C ALA A 217 -14.66 5.11 11.01
N ILE A 218 -14.05 4.51 9.99
CA ILE A 218 -12.92 3.60 10.16
C ILE A 218 -11.62 4.14 9.54
N TYR A 219 -10.53 4.00 10.26
CA TYR A 219 -9.18 4.13 9.76
C TYR A 219 -8.44 2.80 9.90
N THR A 220 -7.76 2.35 8.85
CA THR A 220 -6.96 1.12 8.88
C THR A 220 -5.53 1.39 8.45
N GLY A 221 -4.54 0.91 9.22
CA GLY A 221 -3.14 0.96 8.81
C GLY A 221 -2.16 1.48 9.85
N ASN A 222 -1.14 2.22 9.38
CA ASN A 222 -0.09 2.73 10.26
C ASN A 222 -0.55 4.00 10.99
N ILE A 223 -0.58 3.97 12.32
CA ILE A 223 -0.93 5.11 13.17
C ILE A 223 0.32 5.95 13.40
N GLY A 224 0.52 6.98 12.58
CA GLY A 224 1.77 7.74 12.54
C GLY A 224 1.63 9.10 11.87
N MET A 225 2.73 9.87 11.90
CA MET A 225 2.77 11.25 11.41
C MET A 225 2.42 11.36 9.93
N VAL A 226 2.99 10.52 9.07
CA VAL A 226 2.73 10.53 7.62
C VAL A 226 1.25 10.30 7.31
N ASN A 227 0.61 9.45 8.10
CA ASN A 227 -0.82 9.15 7.98
C ASN A 227 -1.71 10.14 8.75
N ASN A 228 -1.14 11.22 9.24
CA ASN A 228 -1.88 12.31 9.92
C ASN A 228 -2.93 11.82 10.93
N SER A 229 -2.55 10.80 11.72
CA SER A 229 -3.48 10.16 12.67
C SER A 229 -3.96 11.10 13.76
N GLU A 230 -3.22 12.21 14.01
CA GLU A 230 -3.59 13.25 14.95
C GLU A 230 -4.84 14.04 14.50
N LEU A 231 -5.06 14.17 13.18
CA LEU A 231 -6.29 14.79 12.64
C LEU A 231 -7.54 14.02 13.08
N LEU A 232 -7.46 12.69 13.18
CA LEU A 232 -8.58 11.85 13.63
C LEU A 232 -8.88 12.05 15.13
N TYR A 233 -7.83 12.22 15.92
CA TYR A 233 -7.97 12.55 17.33
C TYR A 233 -8.63 13.91 17.54
N LYS A 234 -8.19 14.96 16.81
CA LYS A 234 -8.81 16.28 16.84
C LYS A 234 -10.27 16.25 16.39
N ALA A 235 -10.57 15.47 15.34
CA ALA A 235 -11.95 15.31 14.88
C ALA A 235 -12.85 14.64 15.94
N ALA A 236 -12.32 13.65 16.67
CA ALA A 236 -13.09 13.03 17.77
C ALA A 236 -13.41 14.00 18.91
N ILE A 237 -12.45 14.83 19.32
CA ILE A 237 -12.67 15.90 20.30
C ILE A 237 -13.77 16.86 19.79
N LYS A 238 -13.63 17.32 18.55
CA LYS A 238 -14.58 18.28 17.97
C LYS A 238 -16.00 17.71 17.87
N LEU A 239 -16.15 16.42 17.53
CA LEU A 239 -17.44 15.74 17.55
C LEU A 239 -18.04 15.71 18.96
N GLN A 240 -17.23 15.42 19.98
CA GLN A 240 -17.67 15.41 21.39
C GLN A 240 -18.12 16.82 21.85
N GLU A 241 -17.36 17.87 21.52
CA GLU A 241 -17.71 19.28 21.80
C GLU A 241 -19.04 19.70 21.16
N LEU A 242 -19.35 19.16 19.98
CA LEU A 242 -20.61 19.40 19.25
C LEU A 242 -21.76 18.51 19.72
N GLY A 243 -21.57 17.69 20.77
CA GLY A 243 -22.57 16.76 21.28
C GLY A 243 -22.85 15.55 20.36
N ARG A 244 -21.92 15.26 19.42
CA ARG A 244 -22.02 14.17 18.44
C ARG A 244 -21.14 12.97 18.82
N SER A 245 -21.11 12.60 20.10
CA SER A 245 -20.42 11.40 20.59
C SER A 245 -21.04 10.06 20.08
N ASP A 246 -22.20 10.14 19.42
CA ASP A 246 -22.81 9.04 18.69
C ASP A 246 -21.97 8.61 17.48
N ILE A 247 -21.18 9.51 16.88
CA ILE A 247 -20.28 9.27 15.76
C ILE A 247 -18.93 8.82 16.31
N ASN A 248 -18.62 7.54 16.11
CA ASN A 248 -17.37 6.95 16.61
C ASN A 248 -16.27 6.96 15.53
N ILE A 249 -15.02 7.14 15.93
CA ILE A 249 -13.84 6.99 15.08
C ILE A 249 -13.04 5.76 15.56
N VAL A 250 -12.84 4.78 14.67
CA VAL A 250 -12.15 3.53 14.97
C VAL A 250 -10.84 3.46 14.21
N LEU A 251 -9.73 3.36 14.93
CA LEU A 251 -8.40 3.16 14.36
C LEU A 251 -7.96 1.72 14.55
N ILE A 252 -7.78 0.99 13.45
CA ILE A 252 -7.29 -0.40 13.46
C ILE A 252 -5.88 -0.41 12.88
N GLY A 253 -4.90 -0.71 13.72
CA GLY A 253 -3.51 -0.71 13.27
C GLY A 253 -2.48 -0.61 14.37
N ASP A 254 -1.25 -0.33 13.93
CA ASP A 254 -0.10 -0.11 14.81
C ASP A 254 0.77 1.04 14.25
N GLY A 255 1.57 1.67 15.08
CA GLY A 255 2.46 2.74 14.65
C GLY A 255 3.01 3.57 15.80
N GLN A 256 3.91 4.49 15.47
CA GLN A 256 4.66 5.26 16.47
C GLN A 256 3.79 6.15 17.36
N LEU A 257 2.66 6.63 16.85
CA LEU A 257 1.76 7.53 17.58
C LEU A 257 0.62 6.79 18.33
N LYS A 258 0.50 5.46 18.18
CA LYS A 258 -0.65 4.72 18.73
C LYS A 258 -0.79 4.89 20.25
N GLU A 259 0.27 4.62 21.00
CA GLU A 259 0.21 4.66 22.47
C GLU A 259 0.04 6.09 23.01
N ASP A 260 0.68 7.08 22.37
CA ASP A 260 0.52 8.48 22.72
C ASP A 260 -0.92 8.97 22.47
N LEU A 261 -1.47 8.71 21.29
CA LEU A 261 -2.84 9.08 20.96
C LEU A 261 -3.85 8.34 21.85
N LYS A 262 -3.63 7.06 22.14
CA LYS A 262 -4.50 6.30 23.05
C LYS A 262 -4.52 6.91 24.44
N LYS A 263 -3.37 7.31 24.98
CA LYS A 263 -3.27 7.99 26.27
C LYS A 263 -3.96 9.35 26.26
N LYS A 264 -3.73 10.16 25.21
CA LYS A 264 -4.41 11.46 25.04
C LYS A 264 -5.93 11.32 24.93
N SER A 265 -6.40 10.17 24.48
CA SER A 265 -7.83 9.89 24.23
C SER A 265 -8.57 9.28 25.42
N GLU A 266 -7.98 9.16 26.62
CA GLU A 266 -8.61 8.50 27.78
C GLU A 266 -9.93 9.14 28.19
N ALA A 267 -10.07 10.47 28.00
CA ALA A 267 -11.27 11.23 28.28
C ALA A 267 -12.23 11.38 27.08
N ILE A 268 -11.90 10.78 25.92
CA ILE A 268 -12.66 10.90 24.68
C ILE A 268 -13.41 9.60 24.41
N GLU A 269 -14.73 9.64 24.50
CA GLU A 269 -15.57 8.42 24.47
C GLU A 269 -15.78 7.84 23.07
N ASN A 270 -15.66 8.68 22.02
CA ASN A 270 -16.00 8.35 20.64
C ASN A 270 -14.78 8.02 19.77
N ILE A 271 -13.60 7.73 20.34
CA ILE A 271 -12.45 7.24 19.63
C ILE A 271 -11.98 5.89 20.18
N HIS A 272 -11.68 4.93 19.30
CA HIS A 272 -11.34 3.57 19.69
C HIS A 272 -10.11 3.07 18.93
N PHE A 273 -9.17 2.47 19.66
CA PHE A 273 -7.96 1.88 19.09
C PHE A 273 -8.04 0.37 19.19
N LEU A 274 -7.92 -0.29 18.05
CA LEU A 274 -7.84 -1.75 17.93
C LEU A 274 -6.48 -2.18 17.41
N ASP A 275 -6.12 -3.42 17.69
CA ASP A 275 -4.87 -4.00 17.24
C ASP A 275 -4.92 -4.44 15.78
N LEU A 276 -3.75 -4.71 15.21
CA LEU A 276 -3.64 -5.32 13.89
C LEU A 276 -4.36 -6.66 13.87
N MET A 277 -5.10 -6.90 12.80
CA MET A 277 -5.81 -8.15 12.55
C MET A 277 -5.58 -8.63 11.12
N PRO A 278 -5.74 -9.93 10.84
CA PRO A 278 -5.68 -10.47 9.49
C PRO A 278 -6.72 -9.83 8.57
N LYS A 279 -6.40 -9.76 7.27
CA LYS A 279 -7.28 -9.12 6.28
C LYS A 279 -8.69 -9.75 6.22
N ASN A 280 -8.78 -11.06 6.37
CA ASN A 280 -10.06 -11.79 6.38
C ASN A 280 -11.00 -11.37 7.55
N GLU A 281 -10.43 -10.88 8.64
CA GLU A 281 -11.18 -10.34 9.78
C GLU A 281 -11.48 -8.86 9.57
N LEU A 282 -10.45 -8.08 9.16
CA LEU A 282 -10.54 -6.65 8.92
C LEU A 282 -11.67 -6.27 7.96
N VAL A 283 -11.93 -7.09 6.93
CA VAL A 283 -12.99 -6.86 5.95
C VAL A 283 -14.35 -6.61 6.61
N ASN A 284 -14.66 -7.30 7.71
CA ASN A 284 -15.94 -7.12 8.39
C ASN A 284 -16.04 -5.76 9.09
N TYR A 285 -14.91 -5.27 9.66
CA TYR A 285 -14.88 -3.93 10.26
C TYR A 285 -15.03 -2.84 9.21
N VAL A 286 -14.34 -2.97 8.08
CA VAL A 286 -14.48 -2.00 6.97
C VAL A 286 -15.92 -1.97 6.47
N LYS A 287 -16.55 -3.13 6.21
CA LYS A 287 -17.92 -3.23 5.67
C LYS A 287 -19.01 -2.73 6.61
N ASN A 288 -18.76 -2.66 7.90
CA ASN A 288 -19.72 -2.13 8.88
C ASN A 288 -19.51 -0.64 9.17
N ALA A 289 -18.44 -0.03 8.69
CA ALA A 289 -18.23 1.41 8.79
C ALA A 289 -19.16 2.17 7.84
N PHE A 290 -19.60 3.36 8.25
CA PHE A 290 -20.35 4.25 7.35
C PHE A 290 -19.43 5.06 6.42
N VAL A 291 -18.15 5.24 6.79
CA VAL A 291 -17.13 5.92 5.98
C VAL A 291 -15.73 5.43 6.35
N SER A 292 -14.83 5.40 5.39
CA SER A 292 -13.41 5.12 5.58
C SER A 292 -12.57 6.39 5.51
N LEU A 293 -11.60 6.51 6.43
CA LEU A 293 -10.76 7.69 6.61
C LEU A 293 -9.34 7.44 6.09
N ILE A 294 -8.83 8.35 5.26
CA ILE A 294 -7.47 8.29 4.69
C ILE A 294 -6.78 9.65 4.91
N PRO A 295 -6.48 10.01 6.16
CA PRO A 295 -5.91 11.30 6.51
C PRO A 295 -4.39 11.31 6.30
N LEU A 296 -3.95 11.46 5.07
CA LEU A 296 -2.53 11.64 4.76
C LEU A 296 -2.14 13.11 4.90
N ASN A 297 -0.88 13.37 5.26
CA ASN A 297 -0.34 14.72 5.14
C ASN A 297 -0.37 15.18 3.69
N ASN A 298 -0.56 16.47 3.47
CA ASN A 298 -0.62 17.02 2.12
C ASN A 298 0.77 17.45 1.66
N THR A 299 1.52 16.48 1.11
CA THR A 299 2.82 16.72 0.51
C THR A 299 2.82 16.25 -0.96
N PRO A 300 3.68 16.83 -1.84
CA PRO A 300 3.75 16.41 -3.24
C PRO A 300 3.95 14.92 -3.44
N MET A 301 4.80 14.29 -2.61
CA MET A 301 5.04 12.86 -2.67
C MET A 301 3.78 12.06 -2.28
N LEU A 302 3.09 12.45 -1.21
CA LEU A 302 1.88 11.75 -0.76
C LEU A 302 0.68 11.95 -1.69
N ALA A 303 0.65 13.04 -2.47
CA ALA A 303 -0.33 13.25 -3.53
C ALA A 303 -0.24 12.20 -4.65
N THR A 304 0.93 11.56 -4.81
CA THR A 304 1.13 10.46 -5.76
C THR A 304 0.88 9.07 -5.15
N SER A 305 0.60 8.96 -3.87
CA SER A 305 0.50 7.68 -3.15
C SER A 305 -0.65 6.79 -3.64
N SER A 306 -0.54 5.50 -3.33
CA SER A 306 -1.54 4.47 -3.68
C SER A 306 -1.90 3.65 -2.42
N PRO A 307 -2.66 4.23 -1.47
CA PRO A 307 -2.93 3.58 -0.19
C PRO A 307 -3.92 2.42 -0.35
N ASN A 308 -3.54 1.21 0.11
CA ASN A 308 -4.38 0.00 0.02
C ASN A 308 -5.81 0.21 0.57
N LYS A 309 -5.93 0.97 1.66
CA LYS A 309 -7.21 1.23 2.32
C LYS A 309 -8.23 1.96 1.42
N LEU A 310 -7.78 2.74 0.43
CA LEU A 310 -8.66 3.36 -0.57
C LEU A 310 -9.40 2.29 -1.37
N PHE A 311 -8.66 1.40 -1.99
CA PHE A 311 -9.20 0.35 -2.85
C PHE A 311 -10.07 -0.64 -2.08
N GLU A 312 -9.62 -1.00 -0.89
CA GLU A 312 -10.35 -1.90 0.02
C GLU A 312 -11.67 -1.29 0.48
N SER A 313 -11.70 0.00 0.77
CA SER A 313 -12.93 0.70 1.18
C SER A 313 -13.92 0.81 0.03
N MET A 314 -13.46 1.18 -1.16
CA MET A 314 -14.30 1.21 -2.36
C MET A 314 -14.83 -0.19 -2.69
N ALA A 315 -13.99 -1.24 -2.62
CA ALA A 315 -14.42 -2.64 -2.80
C ALA A 315 -15.42 -3.12 -1.74
N ALA A 316 -15.42 -2.53 -0.55
CA ALA A 316 -16.38 -2.79 0.51
C ALA A 316 -17.70 -2.01 0.35
N SER A 317 -17.85 -1.21 -0.68
CA SER A 317 -18.96 -0.25 -0.87
C SER A 317 -19.03 0.78 0.27
N VAL A 318 -17.88 1.22 0.78
CA VAL A 318 -17.78 2.21 1.86
C VAL A 318 -17.20 3.50 1.26
N PRO A 319 -17.90 4.63 1.38
CA PRO A 319 -17.39 5.92 0.91
C PRO A 319 -16.12 6.32 1.64
N VAL A 320 -15.34 7.21 1.02
CA VAL A 320 -14.01 7.60 1.50
C VAL A 320 -13.98 9.09 1.81
N ILE A 321 -13.37 9.46 2.95
CA ILE A 321 -12.89 10.83 3.20
C ILE A 321 -11.37 10.78 3.25
N GLN A 322 -10.71 11.58 2.39
CA GLN A 322 -9.25 11.64 2.30
C GLN A 322 -8.75 13.09 2.31
N SER A 323 -7.43 13.32 2.44
CA SER A 323 -6.88 14.66 2.63
C SER A 323 -5.71 15.02 1.71
N THR A 324 -5.42 14.24 0.65
CA THR A 324 -4.39 14.58 -0.32
C THR A 324 -4.96 15.20 -1.59
N PHE A 325 -4.19 16.04 -2.25
CA PHE A 325 -4.47 16.48 -3.62
C PHE A 325 -4.02 15.44 -4.65
N GLY A 326 -4.21 15.74 -5.95
CA GLY A 326 -3.81 14.88 -7.06
C GLY A 326 -4.83 13.81 -7.40
N TRP A 327 -4.36 12.72 -7.98
CA TRP A 327 -5.17 11.72 -8.66
C TRP A 327 -6.32 11.11 -7.82
N ILE A 328 -6.13 10.96 -6.49
CA ILE A 328 -7.19 10.43 -5.62
C ILE A 328 -8.33 11.44 -5.47
N LYS A 329 -8.01 12.73 -5.31
CA LYS A 329 -9.01 13.80 -5.26
C LYS A 329 -9.81 13.82 -6.56
N GLU A 330 -9.13 13.86 -7.71
CA GLU A 330 -9.75 13.90 -9.03
C GLU A 330 -10.67 12.69 -9.25
N MET A 331 -10.21 11.48 -8.91
CA MET A 331 -11.00 10.26 -9.00
C MET A 331 -12.25 10.30 -8.09
N LEU A 332 -12.14 10.77 -6.85
CA LEU A 332 -13.28 10.84 -5.93
C LEU A 332 -14.30 11.89 -6.38
N GLU A 333 -13.85 13.02 -6.95
CA GLU A 333 -14.72 14.05 -7.55
C GLU A 333 -15.44 13.52 -8.78
N GLU A 334 -14.74 12.83 -9.68
CA GLU A 334 -15.33 12.22 -10.89
C GLU A 334 -16.35 11.14 -10.54
N THR A 335 -16.04 10.26 -9.62
CA THR A 335 -16.90 9.13 -9.26
C THR A 335 -17.98 9.48 -8.25
N HIS A 336 -17.91 10.63 -7.60
CA HIS A 336 -18.76 10.99 -6.46
C HIS A 336 -18.82 9.89 -5.39
N SER A 337 -17.67 9.23 -5.10
CA SER A 337 -17.58 8.12 -4.16
C SER A 337 -16.94 8.48 -2.82
N GLY A 338 -16.61 9.76 -2.64
CA GLY A 338 -15.96 10.25 -1.42
C GLY A 338 -15.76 11.75 -1.41
N TYR A 339 -15.06 12.20 -0.38
CA TYR A 339 -14.72 13.62 -0.20
C TYR A 339 -13.21 13.78 -0.01
N THR A 340 -12.69 14.93 -0.47
CA THR A 340 -11.38 15.43 -0.11
C THR A 340 -11.53 16.60 0.86
N VAL A 341 -10.86 16.51 2.01
CA VAL A 341 -10.89 17.53 3.06
C VAL A 341 -9.48 18.09 3.32
N SER A 342 -9.38 19.19 4.07
CA SER A 342 -8.09 19.73 4.49
C SER A 342 -7.31 18.71 5.35
N ALA A 343 -5.99 18.62 5.15
CA ALA A 343 -5.10 17.85 6.01
C ALA A 343 -4.75 18.56 7.33
N THR A 344 -5.04 19.84 7.44
CA THR A 344 -4.63 20.69 8.58
C THR A 344 -5.79 21.20 9.43
N ASP A 345 -7.04 21.00 8.97
CA ASP A 345 -8.25 21.49 9.63
C ASP A 345 -9.26 20.34 9.79
N GLU A 346 -9.53 19.98 11.04
CA GLU A 346 -10.52 18.96 11.38
C GLU A 346 -11.97 19.43 11.16
N THR A 347 -12.22 20.70 11.00
CA THR A 347 -13.59 21.26 10.88
C THR A 347 -14.30 20.72 9.65
N GLU A 348 -13.63 20.68 8.51
CA GLU A 348 -14.20 20.12 7.27
C GLU A 348 -14.41 18.60 7.39
N LEU A 349 -13.45 17.90 7.98
CA LEU A 349 -13.58 16.46 8.26
C LEU A 349 -14.81 16.19 9.13
N VAL A 350 -14.98 16.92 10.22
CA VAL A 350 -16.12 16.79 11.14
C VAL A 350 -17.44 17.09 10.44
N LYS A 351 -17.50 18.14 9.62
CA LYS A 351 -18.69 18.46 8.81
C LYS A 351 -19.09 17.29 7.91
N ARG A 352 -18.13 16.67 7.21
CA ARG A 352 -18.41 15.52 6.34
C ARG A 352 -18.77 14.25 7.12
N LEU A 353 -18.18 14.06 8.29
CA LEU A 353 -18.55 12.94 9.18
C LEU A 353 -20.01 13.07 9.64
N ILE A 354 -20.45 14.25 10.05
CA ILE A 354 -21.84 14.50 10.47
C ILE A 354 -22.78 14.30 9.28
N GLU A 355 -22.50 14.90 8.12
CA GLU A 355 -23.30 14.77 6.90
C GLU A 355 -23.55 13.30 6.53
N LEU A 356 -22.49 12.47 6.53
CA LEU A 356 -22.60 11.05 6.18
C LEU A 356 -23.24 10.24 7.31
N ALA A 357 -22.96 10.58 8.58
CA ALA A 357 -23.59 9.89 9.70
C ALA A 357 -25.11 10.08 9.73
N ASP A 358 -25.60 11.22 9.29
CA ASP A 358 -27.03 11.57 9.31
C ASP A 358 -27.76 11.17 8.00
N ASN A 359 -27.03 10.67 6.97
CA ASN A 359 -27.61 10.37 5.67
C ASN A 359 -27.17 8.99 5.12
N ASP A 360 -27.86 7.94 5.60
CA ASP A 360 -27.59 6.57 5.18
C ASP A 360 -27.82 6.33 3.67
N LYS A 361 -28.74 7.08 3.05
CA LYS A 361 -28.98 7.02 1.60
C LYS A 361 -27.76 7.52 0.83
N LEU A 362 -27.21 8.66 1.22
CA LEU A 362 -26.01 9.22 0.61
C LEU A 362 -24.81 8.27 0.76
N VAL A 363 -24.60 7.69 1.94
CA VAL A 363 -23.57 6.67 2.20
C VAL A 363 -23.72 5.48 1.25
N SER A 364 -24.94 4.96 1.11
CA SER A 364 -25.21 3.83 0.21
C SER A 364 -24.94 4.17 -1.26
N GLU A 365 -25.37 5.34 -1.73
CA GLU A 365 -25.16 5.79 -3.11
C GLU A 365 -23.69 6.02 -3.42
N MET A 366 -22.96 6.71 -2.54
CA MET A 366 -21.51 6.94 -2.69
C MET A 366 -20.74 5.61 -2.66
N GLY A 367 -21.07 4.74 -1.71
CA GLY A 367 -20.45 3.42 -1.60
C GLY A 367 -20.66 2.56 -2.84
N LYS A 368 -21.87 2.57 -3.42
CA LYS A 368 -22.18 1.85 -4.66
C LYS A 368 -21.34 2.36 -5.83
N ARG A 369 -21.26 3.69 -6.03
CA ARG A 369 -20.42 4.28 -7.09
C ARG A 369 -18.95 3.90 -6.91
N GLY A 370 -18.43 3.97 -5.67
CA GLY A 370 -17.07 3.53 -5.36
C GLY A 370 -16.82 2.06 -5.69
N PHE A 371 -17.75 1.18 -5.35
CA PHE A 371 -17.65 -0.25 -5.64
C PHE A 371 -17.63 -0.54 -7.15
N GLU A 372 -18.55 0.04 -7.93
CA GLU A 372 -18.60 -0.16 -9.39
C GLU A 372 -17.30 0.32 -10.05
N TYR A 373 -16.77 1.45 -9.62
CA TYR A 373 -15.48 1.92 -10.12
C TYR A 373 -14.33 1.00 -9.73
N ALA A 374 -14.27 0.56 -8.46
CA ALA A 374 -13.22 -0.34 -7.97
C ALA A 374 -13.23 -1.70 -8.67
N LYS A 375 -14.40 -2.25 -8.96
CA LYS A 375 -14.57 -3.52 -9.66
C LYS A 375 -13.95 -3.51 -11.06
N VAL A 376 -14.03 -2.39 -11.76
CA VAL A 376 -13.49 -2.27 -13.12
C VAL A 376 -12.01 -1.87 -13.10
N ASN A 377 -11.60 -1.00 -12.15
CA ASN A 377 -10.29 -0.35 -12.22
C ASN A 377 -9.29 -0.87 -11.18
N PHE A 378 -9.76 -1.46 -10.08
CA PHE A 378 -8.90 -1.81 -8.93
C PHE A 378 -8.99 -3.26 -8.49
N ASP A 379 -9.75 -4.10 -9.21
CA ASP A 379 -9.76 -5.53 -8.94
C ASP A 379 -8.37 -6.13 -9.13
N LYS A 380 -7.98 -7.01 -8.20
CA LYS A 380 -6.66 -7.65 -8.21
C LYS A 380 -6.39 -8.42 -9.51
N ASP A 381 -7.42 -9.03 -10.09
CA ASP A 381 -7.27 -9.87 -11.29
C ASP A 381 -7.11 -8.97 -12.53
N VAL A 382 -7.87 -7.88 -12.61
CA VAL A 382 -7.74 -6.87 -13.67
C VAL A 382 -6.35 -6.22 -13.66
N LEU A 383 -5.87 -5.84 -12.48
CA LEU A 383 -4.57 -5.18 -12.37
C LEU A 383 -3.38 -6.15 -12.54
N ALA A 384 -3.54 -7.42 -12.13
CA ALA A 384 -2.54 -8.44 -12.39
C ALA A 384 -2.39 -8.72 -13.89
N GLU A 385 -3.51 -8.77 -14.62
CA GLU A 385 -3.52 -8.90 -16.08
C GLU A 385 -2.88 -7.70 -16.76
N LYS A 386 -3.30 -6.49 -16.42
CA LYS A 386 -2.72 -5.25 -16.94
C LYS A 386 -1.18 -5.20 -16.77
N MET A 387 -0.70 -5.61 -15.59
CA MET A 387 0.75 -5.66 -15.34
C MET A 387 1.43 -6.73 -16.20
N LEU A 388 0.81 -7.91 -16.33
CA LEU A 388 1.35 -9.01 -17.12
C LEU A 388 1.41 -8.66 -18.61
N GLU A 389 0.37 -8.06 -19.16
CA GLU A 389 0.35 -7.57 -20.54
C GLU A 389 1.49 -6.58 -20.80
N GLY A 390 1.68 -5.60 -19.91
CA GLY A 390 2.81 -4.67 -19.99
C GLY A 390 4.16 -5.38 -19.96
N ILE A 391 4.33 -6.38 -19.10
CA ILE A 391 5.54 -7.20 -18.98
C ILE A 391 5.78 -8.02 -20.27
N VAL A 392 4.73 -8.65 -20.82
CA VAL A 392 4.83 -9.47 -22.04
C VAL A 392 5.20 -8.59 -23.24
N ASN A 393 4.62 -7.40 -23.35
CA ASN A 393 4.95 -6.47 -24.44
C ASN A 393 6.42 -6.02 -24.34
N ALA A 394 6.86 -5.58 -23.16
CA ALA A 394 8.25 -5.19 -22.93
C ALA A 394 9.27 -6.34 -23.07
N TYR A 395 8.82 -7.60 -22.94
CA TYR A 395 9.67 -8.76 -23.18
C TYR A 395 9.86 -9.05 -24.67
N LYS A 396 8.86 -8.78 -25.51
CA LYS A 396 8.89 -9.03 -26.96
C LYS A 396 9.70 -7.97 -27.73
N GLU A 397 9.74 -6.73 -27.22
CA GLU A 397 10.60 -5.64 -27.72
C GLU A 397 12.09 -5.89 -27.38
#